data_f150dc1622077acdf5f7d6ef248eb41f
#
_entry.id   f150dc1622077acdf5f7d6ef248eb41f
#
_cell.length_a   1.000
_cell.length_b   1.000
_cell.length_c   1.000
_cell.angle_alpha   90.00
_cell.angle_beta   90.00
_cell.angle_gamma   90.00
#
_symmetry.space_group_name_H-M   'P 1'
#
loop_
_entity.id
_entity.type
_entity.pdbx_description
1 polymer ?
#
loop_
_entity_poly.entity_id
_entity_poly.type
_entity_poly.pdbx_seq_one_letter_code
_entity_poly.pdbx_strand_id
1 'polypeptide(L)'
;DVNMWLNTDRGDRVPAFHIRNGNPITILVSHANAEDLGIVLGFWSWLSQILQVDVFAYEYCGYGWATGAPSEESMYSAARAALACLVDGFKLKPERDIVLFGKSLGSCPSCHLAAKQKFRGVVIVSGLASGARVLFPTTKLYVTDALYFHNIGRLATSKSPVQLMHGTMDEVIAFSNGTDLHAACAAYHPLPPAWIDGATHNNLESAHSEAYLRTFKAFLAHLLANPPADEPENPDGDGWWSGLKSWTSSLGSRSCLPSVPVPVVASASG
;
A
#
# COMPACT_ATOMS: atom_id res chain seq x y z
N ASP A 1 -15.51 -10.18 6.99
CA ASP A 1 -15.22 -8.97 6.19
C ASP A 1 -15.85 -7.77 6.89
N VAL A 2 -15.05 -6.76 7.20
CA VAL A 2 -15.56 -5.57 7.86
C VAL A 2 -15.47 -4.40 6.87
N ASN A 3 -16.63 -3.89 6.47
CA ASN A 3 -16.73 -2.65 5.70
C ASN A 3 -16.74 -1.48 6.69
N MET A 4 -15.91 -0.48 6.46
CA MET A 4 -15.81 0.67 7.35
C MET A 4 -15.58 1.96 6.58
N TRP A 5 -15.78 3.08 7.26
CA TRP A 5 -15.48 4.41 6.76
C TRP A 5 -14.35 5.01 7.60
N LEU A 6 -13.35 5.54 6.94
CA LEU A 6 -12.23 6.24 7.55
C LEU A 6 -12.42 7.75 7.37
N ASN A 7 -12.11 8.51 8.41
CA ASN A 7 -12.03 9.97 8.32
C ASN A 7 -10.57 10.36 8.10
N THR A 8 -10.32 11.14 7.08
CA THR A 8 -8.98 11.62 6.77
C THR A 8 -8.66 12.89 7.57
N ASP A 9 -7.36 13.23 7.67
CA ASP A 9 -6.88 14.47 8.29
C ASP A 9 -7.26 15.74 7.50
N ARG A 10 -7.83 15.58 6.32
CA ARG A 10 -8.34 16.65 5.48
C ARG A 10 -9.86 16.83 5.58
N GLY A 11 -10.53 16.03 6.41
CA GLY A 11 -11.98 16.04 6.58
C GLY A 11 -12.75 15.21 5.55
N ASP A 12 -12.07 14.53 4.63
CA ASP A 12 -12.69 13.62 3.69
C ASP A 12 -13.02 12.28 4.34
N ARG A 13 -13.96 11.52 3.73
CA ARG A 13 -14.32 10.18 4.17
C ARG A 13 -14.04 9.19 3.04
N VAL A 14 -13.32 8.13 3.37
CA VAL A 14 -12.98 7.08 2.42
C VAL A 14 -13.44 5.72 2.95
N PRO A 15 -14.06 4.86 2.12
CA PRO A 15 -14.41 3.50 2.51
C PRO A 15 -13.15 2.63 2.57
N ALA A 16 -13.24 1.56 3.39
CA ALA A 16 -12.20 0.55 3.51
C ALA A 16 -12.83 -0.82 3.81
N PHE A 17 -12.12 -1.90 3.50
CA PHE A 17 -12.46 -3.24 3.97
C PHE A 17 -11.28 -3.89 4.67
N HIS A 18 -11.58 -4.82 5.60
CA HIS A 18 -10.58 -5.61 6.30
C HIS A 18 -10.96 -7.09 6.24
N ILE A 19 -10.19 -7.87 5.47
CA ILE A 19 -10.27 -9.33 5.42
C ILE A 19 -9.42 -9.85 6.57
N ARG A 20 -10.07 -10.45 7.58
CA ARG A 20 -9.42 -10.94 8.79
C ARG A 20 -9.58 -12.45 8.90
N ASN A 21 -8.48 -13.18 8.73
CA ASN A 21 -8.42 -14.62 8.86
C ASN A 21 -7.56 -15.04 10.08
N GLY A 22 -7.05 -14.07 10.85
CA GLY A 22 -6.22 -14.29 12.02
C GLY A 22 -4.77 -14.59 11.69
N ASN A 23 -4.30 -14.13 10.54
CA ASN A 23 -2.92 -14.32 10.12
C ASN A 23 -1.97 -13.28 10.78
N PRO A 24 -0.66 -13.61 10.90
CA PRO A 24 0.30 -12.76 11.61
C PRO A 24 0.68 -11.50 10.81
N ILE A 25 0.44 -11.48 9.49
CA ILE A 25 0.75 -10.35 8.63
C ILE A 25 -0.54 -9.79 8.04
N THR A 26 -0.71 -8.47 8.13
CA THR A 26 -1.75 -7.72 7.43
C THR A 26 -1.12 -6.94 6.28
N ILE A 27 -1.62 -7.14 5.06
CA ILE A 27 -1.21 -6.33 3.91
C ILE A 27 -2.09 -5.08 3.84
N LEU A 28 -1.46 -3.91 3.93
CA LEU A 28 -2.12 -2.63 3.68
C LEU A 28 -2.01 -2.31 2.19
N VAL A 29 -3.15 -2.40 1.49
CA VAL A 29 -3.24 -2.32 0.03
C VAL A 29 -3.53 -0.91 -0.42
N SER A 30 -2.66 -0.41 -1.28
CA SER A 30 -2.87 0.79 -2.10
C SER A 30 -3.03 0.34 -3.56
N HIS A 31 -4.26 0.43 -4.08
CA HIS A 31 -4.64 -0.10 -5.40
C HIS A 31 -4.14 0.79 -6.56
N ALA A 32 -4.24 0.29 -7.78
CA ALA A 32 -3.81 1.02 -8.98
C ALA A 32 -4.81 2.12 -9.36
N ASN A 33 -4.39 2.98 -10.30
CA ASN A 33 -5.31 3.94 -10.92
C ASN A 33 -6.43 3.21 -11.68
N ALA A 34 -7.60 3.80 -11.76
CA ALA A 34 -8.79 3.23 -12.39
C ALA A 34 -9.29 1.91 -11.75
N GLU A 35 -8.83 1.58 -10.56
CA GLU A 35 -9.41 0.55 -9.69
C GLU A 35 -10.22 1.22 -8.58
N ASP A 36 -11.12 0.46 -7.95
CA ASP A 36 -11.81 0.80 -6.72
C ASP A 36 -11.91 -0.43 -5.81
N LEU A 37 -12.42 -0.24 -4.60
CA LEU A 37 -12.52 -1.35 -3.63
C LEU A 37 -13.42 -2.48 -4.12
N GLY A 38 -14.44 -2.20 -4.96
CA GLY A 38 -15.32 -3.21 -5.53
C GLY A 38 -14.57 -4.15 -6.48
N ILE A 39 -13.71 -3.58 -7.31
CA ILE A 39 -12.88 -4.32 -8.27
C ILE A 39 -11.84 -5.17 -7.53
N VAL A 40 -11.14 -4.61 -6.54
CA VAL A 40 -10.02 -5.30 -5.90
C VAL A 40 -10.43 -6.30 -4.82
N LEU A 41 -11.65 -6.22 -4.27
CA LEU A 41 -12.11 -7.08 -3.18
C LEU A 41 -12.04 -8.58 -3.53
N GLY A 42 -12.53 -8.96 -4.70
CA GLY A 42 -12.53 -10.37 -5.13
C GLY A 42 -11.12 -10.94 -5.26
N PHE A 43 -10.22 -10.19 -5.90
CA PHE A 43 -8.82 -10.56 -6.05
C PHE A 43 -8.12 -10.69 -4.68
N TRP A 44 -8.28 -9.70 -3.80
CA TRP A 44 -7.62 -9.74 -2.49
C TRP A 44 -8.24 -10.77 -1.55
N SER A 45 -9.54 -11.07 -1.67
CA SER A 45 -10.16 -12.18 -0.93
C SER A 45 -9.57 -13.53 -1.31
N TRP A 46 -9.36 -13.77 -2.60
CA TRP A 46 -8.68 -14.96 -3.09
C TRP A 46 -7.21 -14.99 -2.67
N LEU A 47 -6.49 -13.88 -2.88
CA LEU A 47 -5.04 -13.80 -2.62
C LEU A 47 -4.73 -13.93 -1.13
N SER A 48 -5.58 -13.41 -0.24
CA SER A 48 -5.42 -13.54 1.21
C SER A 48 -5.39 -15.00 1.67
N GLN A 49 -6.22 -15.84 1.06
CA GLN A 49 -6.24 -17.28 1.35
C GLN A 49 -4.99 -17.99 0.80
N ILE A 50 -4.54 -17.64 -0.41
CA ILE A 50 -3.35 -18.25 -1.04
C ILE A 50 -2.06 -17.86 -0.32
N LEU A 51 -1.96 -16.63 0.16
CA LEU A 51 -0.78 -16.11 0.85
C LEU A 51 -0.83 -16.29 2.37
N GLN A 52 -1.97 -16.69 2.93
CA GLN A 52 -2.20 -16.80 4.38
C GLN A 52 -1.87 -15.47 5.08
N VAL A 53 -2.52 -14.40 4.64
CA VAL A 53 -2.39 -13.04 5.18
C VAL A 53 -3.76 -12.41 5.43
N ASP A 54 -3.81 -11.47 6.36
CA ASP A 54 -4.93 -10.56 6.48
C ASP A 54 -4.76 -9.40 5.49
N VAL A 55 -5.83 -8.77 5.05
CA VAL A 55 -5.77 -7.70 4.03
C VAL A 55 -6.62 -6.51 4.45
N PHE A 56 -6.03 -5.33 4.43
CA PHE A 56 -6.74 -4.07 4.61
C PHE A 56 -6.57 -3.22 3.35
N ALA A 57 -7.68 -2.87 2.70
CA ALA A 57 -7.67 -1.99 1.54
C ALA A 57 -8.56 -0.78 1.80
N TYR A 58 -8.16 0.36 1.26
CA TYR A 58 -8.82 1.65 1.42
C TYR A 58 -8.95 2.36 0.08
N GLU A 59 -9.92 3.25 -0.01
CA GLU A 59 -10.18 4.05 -1.21
C GLU A 59 -9.40 5.36 -1.18
N TYR A 60 -9.12 5.93 -2.34
CA TYR A 60 -8.57 7.29 -2.44
C TYR A 60 -9.69 8.32 -2.46
N CYS A 61 -9.41 9.53 -1.94
CA CYS A 61 -10.36 10.64 -2.03
C CYS A 61 -10.76 10.90 -3.48
N GLY A 62 -12.06 10.99 -3.73
CA GLY A 62 -12.62 11.18 -5.06
C GLY A 62 -12.72 9.93 -5.94
N TYR A 63 -12.34 8.74 -5.42
CA TYR A 63 -12.53 7.44 -6.08
C TYR A 63 -13.73 6.71 -5.48
N GLY A 64 -14.41 5.90 -6.28
CA GLY A 64 -15.54 5.10 -5.84
C GLY A 64 -16.57 5.93 -5.06
N TRP A 65 -16.81 5.57 -3.81
CA TRP A 65 -17.74 6.29 -2.91
C TRP A 65 -17.02 7.27 -1.96
N ALA A 66 -15.71 7.45 -2.09
CA ALA A 66 -14.97 8.38 -1.26
C ALA A 66 -15.35 9.84 -1.55
N THR A 67 -15.37 10.67 -0.51
CA THR A 67 -15.55 12.11 -0.66
C THR A 67 -14.25 12.80 -1.07
N GLY A 68 -14.32 14.10 -1.34
CA GLY A 68 -13.17 14.92 -1.70
C GLY A 68 -12.78 14.85 -3.17
N ALA A 69 -11.57 15.28 -3.47
CA ALA A 69 -11.03 15.31 -4.83
C ALA A 69 -9.64 14.64 -4.88
N PRO A 70 -9.29 13.96 -5.99
CA PRO A 70 -7.99 13.31 -6.14
C PRO A 70 -6.86 14.34 -6.16
N SER A 71 -5.84 14.10 -5.37
CA SER A 71 -4.57 14.83 -5.38
C SER A 71 -3.50 13.99 -4.69
N GLU A 72 -2.23 14.34 -4.89
CA GLU A 72 -1.13 13.68 -4.18
C GLU A 72 -1.34 13.70 -2.66
N GLU A 73 -1.66 14.86 -2.09
CA GLU A 73 -1.84 15.00 -0.65
C GLU A 73 -3.10 14.31 -0.12
N SER A 74 -4.22 14.33 -0.87
CA SER A 74 -5.43 13.64 -0.45
C SER A 74 -5.25 12.11 -0.46
N MET A 75 -4.46 11.57 -1.39
CA MET A 75 -4.09 10.16 -1.43
C MET A 75 -3.23 9.77 -0.21
N TYR A 76 -2.26 10.61 0.17
CA TYR A 76 -1.47 10.37 1.38
C TYR A 76 -2.28 10.49 2.66
N SER A 77 -3.24 11.41 2.68
CA SER A 77 -4.20 11.56 3.78
C SER A 77 -5.05 10.30 3.98
N ALA A 78 -5.56 9.71 2.89
CA ALA A 78 -6.28 8.44 2.93
C ALA A 78 -5.40 7.29 3.45
N ALA A 79 -4.15 7.20 2.98
CA ALA A 79 -3.20 6.19 3.44
C ALA A 79 -2.87 6.32 4.93
N ARG A 80 -2.70 7.56 5.43
CA ARG A 80 -2.50 7.82 6.86
C ARG A 80 -3.72 7.41 7.70
N ALA A 81 -4.93 7.70 7.22
CA ALA A 81 -6.16 7.29 7.89
C ALA A 81 -6.30 5.77 7.96
N ALA A 82 -5.94 5.05 6.88
CA ALA A 82 -5.92 3.60 6.85
C ALA A 82 -4.90 3.00 7.83
N LEU A 83 -3.68 3.56 7.86
CA LEU A 83 -2.65 3.14 8.81
C LEU A 83 -3.08 3.41 10.26
N ALA A 84 -3.63 4.59 10.56
CA ALA A 84 -4.12 4.92 11.89
C ALA A 84 -5.23 3.96 12.35
N CYS A 85 -6.13 3.56 11.45
CA CYS A 85 -7.14 2.55 11.74
C CYS A 85 -6.51 1.20 12.13
N LEU A 86 -5.50 0.73 11.40
CA LEU A 86 -4.80 -0.52 11.72
C LEU A 86 -4.06 -0.44 13.07
N VAL A 87 -3.38 0.65 13.33
CA VAL A 87 -2.57 0.83 14.54
C VAL A 87 -3.44 1.12 15.76
N ASP A 88 -4.29 2.14 15.69
CA ASP A 88 -5.08 2.59 16.83
C ASP A 88 -6.34 1.75 17.03
N GLY A 89 -6.97 1.33 15.94
CA GLY A 89 -8.18 0.51 15.96
C GLY A 89 -7.92 -0.96 16.20
N PHE A 90 -7.02 -1.56 15.42
CA PHE A 90 -6.72 -2.99 15.48
C PHE A 90 -5.46 -3.34 16.27
N LYS A 91 -4.73 -2.35 16.82
CA LYS A 91 -3.54 -2.51 17.66
C LYS A 91 -2.37 -3.22 16.95
N LEU A 92 -2.30 -3.09 15.63
CA LEU A 92 -1.20 -3.65 14.86
C LEU A 92 0.06 -2.77 14.99
N LYS A 93 1.22 -3.42 15.05
CA LYS A 93 2.53 -2.77 15.08
C LYS A 93 3.10 -2.76 13.65
N PRO A 94 3.35 -1.57 13.04
CA PRO A 94 3.78 -1.48 11.63
C PRO A 94 5.00 -2.33 11.29
N GLU A 95 6.03 -2.28 12.11
CA GLU A 95 7.29 -3.01 11.90
C GLU A 95 7.17 -4.53 12.11
N ARG A 96 6.10 -5.00 12.76
CA ARG A 96 5.87 -6.41 13.06
C ARG A 96 4.77 -7.04 12.21
N ASP A 97 3.66 -6.31 12.04
CA ASP A 97 2.41 -6.90 11.56
C ASP A 97 1.99 -6.39 10.18
N ILE A 98 2.53 -5.23 9.69
CA ILE A 98 2.03 -4.59 8.48
C ILE A 98 3.03 -4.65 7.34
N VAL A 99 2.61 -5.22 6.20
CA VAL A 99 3.29 -5.14 4.92
C VAL A 99 2.54 -4.15 4.03
N LEU A 100 3.23 -3.12 3.56
CA LEU A 100 2.67 -2.20 2.57
C LEU A 100 2.68 -2.86 1.20
N PHE A 101 1.58 -2.71 0.47
CA PHE A 101 1.48 -3.11 -0.93
C PHE A 101 1.05 -1.93 -1.78
N GLY A 102 1.79 -1.67 -2.87
CA GLY A 102 1.44 -0.62 -3.81
C GLY A 102 1.62 -1.06 -5.26
N LYS A 103 0.53 -1.01 -6.04
CA LYS A 103 0.55 -1.29 -7.47
C LYS A 103 0.41 0.01 -8.26
N SER A 104 1.30 0.22 -9.24
CA SER A 104 1.23 1.39 -10.13
C SER A 104 1.10 2.70 -9.32
N LEU A 105 0.02 3.47 -9.48
CA LEU A 105 -0.28 4.66 -8.68
C LEU A 105 -0.22 4.38 -7.17
N GLY A 106 -0.64 3.20 -6.72
CA GLY A 106 -0.60 2.78 -5.33
C GLY A 106 0.80 2.67 -4.73
N SER A 107 1.85 2.66 -5.57
CA SER A 107 3.23 2.77 -5.09
C SER A 107 3.49 4.11 -4.39
N CYS A 108 2.74 5.16 -4.73
CA CYS A 108 2.94 6.50 -4.17
C CYS A 108 2.60 6.58 -2.68
N PRO A 109 1.38 6.19 -2.23
CA PRO A 109 1.08 6.18 -0.80
C PRO A 109 1.90 5.15 -0.04
N SER A 110 2.22 3.98 -0.63
CA SER A 110 3.09 2.99 0.01
C SER A 110 4.51 3.52 0.24
N CYS A 111 5.13 4.15 -0.75
CA CYS A 111 6.44 4.80 -0.59
C CYS A 111 6.38 5.98 0.40
N HIS A 112 5.28 6.75 0.40
CA HIS A 112 5.09 7.84 1.35
C HIS A 112 5.09 7.34 2.80
N LEU A 113 4.35 6.28 3.10
CA LEU A 113 4.34 5.68 4.43
C LEU A 113 5.69 5.07 4.80
N ALA A 114 6.31 4.31 3.87
CA ALA A 114 7.60 3.65 4.09
C ALA A 114 8.75 4.62 4.38
N ALA A 115 8.67 5.87 3.87
CA ALA A 115 9.65 6.92 4.16
C ALA A 115 9.50 7.51 5.57
N LYS A 116 8.34 7.34 6.21
CA LYS A 116 8.04 7.96 7.51
C LYS A 116 8.39 7.07 8.68
N GLN A 117 8.24 5.76 8.50
CA GLN A 117 8.52 4.77 9.55
C GLN A 117 8.86 3.40 8.96
N LYS A 118 9.35 2.51 9.81
CA LYS A 118 9.63 1.12 9.45
C LYS A 118 8.33 0.30 9.44
N PHE A 119 8.20 -0.56 8.44
CA PHE A 119 7.13 -1.56 8.32
C PHE A 119 7.74 -2.95 8.29
N ARG A 120 6.91 -3.96 8.46
CA ARG A 120 7.30 -5.37 8.32
C ARG A 120 7.93 -5.64 6.96
N GLY A 121 7.39 -5.03 5.92
CA GLY A 121 7.90 -5.07 4.56
C GLY A 121 7.13 -4.12 3.63
N VAL A 122 7.65 -3.96 2.43
CA VAL A 122 7.06 -3.16 1.36
C VAL A 122 7.11 -3.95 0.06
N VAL A 123 5.98 -4.11 -0.60
CA VAL A 123 5.86 -4.73 -1.93
C VAL A 123 5.40 -3.68 -2.92
N ILE A 124 6.18 -3.45 -3.95
CA ILE A 124 5.85 -2.50 -5.03
C ILE A 124 5.76 -3.28 -6.34
N VAL A 125 4.62 -3.18 -7.00
CA VAL A 125 4.34 -3.83 -8.29
C VAL A 125 4.12 -2.77 -9.35
N SER A 126 4.87 -2.83 -10.45
CA SER A 126 4.82 -1.85 -11.55
C SER A 126 4.84 -0.41 -11.05
N GLY A 127 5.71 -0.13 -10.05
CA GLY A 127 5.76 1.16 -9.37
C GLY A 127 6.42 2.24 -10.19
N LEU A 128 5.96 3.49 -10.00
CA LEU A 128 6.57 4.65 -10.62
C LEU A 128 7.69 5.23 -9.73
N ALA A 129 8.80 5.64 -10.34
CA ALA A 129 9.89 6.32 -9.64
C ALA A 129 9.50 7.76 -9.27
N SER A 130 8.75 8.42 -10.16
CA SER A 130 8.08 9.71 -9.89
C SER A 130 6.92 9.92 -10.87
N GLY A 131 5.99 10.78 -10.51
CA GLY A 131 4.88 11.19 -11.40
C GLY A 131 5.38 11.94 -12.64
N ALA A 132 6.46 12.71 -12.51
CA ALA A 132 7.06 13.42 -13.64
C ALA A 132 7.55 12.47 -14.73
N ARG A 133 8.11 11.29 -14.37
CA ARG A 133 8.57 10.30 -15.35
C ARG A 133 7.43 9.62 -16.10
N VAL A 134 6.25 9.52 -15.49
CA VAL A 134 5.05 9.00 -16.17
C VAL A 134 4.51 10.03 -17.16
N LEU A 135 4.46 11.30 -16.77
CA LEU A 135 3.96 12.37 -17.63
C LEU A 135 4.94 12.70 -18.77
N PHE A 136 6.23 12.56 -18.52
CA PHE A 136 7.30 12.93 -19.47
C PHE A 136 8.33 11.78 -19.60
N PRO A 137 7.95 10.63 -20.17
CA PRO A 137 8.78 9.40 -20.15
C PRO A 137 10.10 9.54 -20.92
N THR A 138 10.21 10.51 -21.81
CA THR A 138 11.43 10.78 -22.60
C THR A 138 12.40 11.75 -21.93
N THR A 139 11.97 12.43 -20.86
CA THR A 139 12.84 13.38 -20.17
C THR A 139 13.85 12.68 -19.28
N LYS A 140 15.12 13.07 -19.38
CA LYS A 140 16.20 12.60 -18.50
C LYS A 140 16.51 13.62 -17.38
N LEU A 141 15.66 14.62 -17.23
CA LEU A 141 15.84 15.66 -16.20
C LEU A 141 15.37 15.14 -14.84
N TYR A 142 16.18 14.33 -14.18
CA TYR A 142 15.89 13.73 -12.86
C TYR A 142 15.56 14.76 -11.77
N VAL A 143 15.94 16.01 -11.95
CA VAL A 143 15.53 17.11 -11.05
C VAL A 143 14.01 17.29 -10.99
N THR A 144 13.28 16.88 -12.03
CA THR A 144 11.80 16.92 -12.05
C THR A 144 11.15 15.83 -11.19
N ASP A 145 11.89 14.82 -10.77
CA ASP A 145 11.36 13.74 -9.91
C ASP A 145 10.79 14.26 -8.59
N ALA A 146 11.31 15.40 -8.10
CA ALA A 146 10.82 16.02 -6.88
C ALA A 146 9.47 16.74 -7.02
N LEU A 147 8.98 16.94 -8.24
CA LEU A 147 7.79 17.76 -8.50
C LEU A 147 6.48 17.05 -8.13
N TYR A 148 6.37 15.74 -8.47
CA TYR A 148 5.17 14.95 -8.26
C TYR A 148 5.52 13.52 -7.88
N PHE A 149 4.89 12.98 -6.83
CA PHE A 149 5.04 11.58 -6.43
C PHE A 149 6.51 11.13 -6.37
N HIS A 150 7.33 11.82 -5.58
CA HIS A 150 8.77 11.58 -5.47
C HIS A 150 9.10 10.24 -4.78
N ASN A 151 8.70 9.12 -5.39
CA ASN A 151 8.83 7.79 -4.80
C ASN A 151 10.27 7.33 -4.69
N ILE A 152 11.11 7.66 -5.69
CA ILE A 152 12.53 7.29 -5.67
C ILE A 152 13.24 7.82 -4.43
N GLY A 153 13.03 9.10 -4.09
CA GLY A 153 13.63 9.70 -2.89
C GLY A 153 13.01 9.16 -1.59
N ARG A 154 11.70 8.86 -1.60
CA ARG A 154 11.02 8.27 -0.45
C ARG A 154 11.48 6.86 -0.16
N LEU A 155 11.60 6.03 -1.19
CA LEU A 155 12.02 4.64 -1.03
C LEU A 155 13.51 4.55 -0.64
N ALA A 156 14.34 5.49 -1.08
CA ALA A 156 15.74 5.60 -0.68
C ALA A 156 15.91 5.82 0.84
N THR A 157 14.91 6.40 1.51
CA THR A 157 14.93 6.63 2.97
C THR A 157 14.23 5.54 3.77
N SER A 158 13.58 4.59 3.10
CA SER A 158 12.88 3.48 3.76
C SER A 158 13.85 2.58 4.52
N LYS A 159 13.46 2.22 5.75
CA LYS A 159 14.18 1.24 6.59
C LYS A 159 13.54 -0.14 6.57
N SER A 160 12.48 -0.32 5.78
CA SER A 160 11.75 -1.57 5.66
C SER A 160 12.38 -2.47 4.60
N PRO A 161 12.30 -3.79 4.73
CA PRO A 161 12.59 -4.71 3.62
C PRO A 161 11.69 -4.41 2.42
N VAL A 162 12.25 -4.36 1.21
CA VAL A 162 11.50 -4.01 -0.01
C VAL A 162 11.58 -5.16 -1.02
N GLN A 163 10.43 -5.54 -1.59
CA GLN A 163 10.32 -6.41 -2.74
C GLN A 163 9.74 -5.63 -3.92
N LEU A 164 10.46 -5.63 -5.04
CA LEU A 164 9.99 -5.03 -6.28
C LEU A 164 9.61 -6.12 -7.28
N MET A 165 8.49 -5.91 -7.99
CA MET A 165 8.04 -6.72 -9.12
C MET A 165 7.71 -5.79 -10.28
N HIS A 166 8.21 -6.09 -11.49
CA HIS A 166 7.94 -5.26 -12.66
C HIS A 166 7.99 -6.08 -13.93
N GLY A 167 7.08 -5.83 -14.85
CA GLY A 167 7.07 -6.45 -16.17
C GLY A 167 8.10 -5.79 -17.08
N THR A 168 8.89 -6.60 -17.82
CA THR A 168 9.91 -6.06 -18.75
C THR A 168 9.31 -5.37 -19.96
N MET A 169 8.03 -5.65 -20.26
CA MET A 169 7.26 -5.07 -21.38
C MET A 169 6.15 -4.12 -20.89
N ASP A 170 6.33 -3.52 -19.69
CA ASP A 170 5.36 -2.57 -19.14
C ASP A 170 5.31 -1.30 -20.01
N GLU A 171 4.17 -1.11 -20.66
CA GLU A 171 3.92 -0.03 -21.61
C GLU A 171 3.33 1.24 -20.95
N VAL A 172 2.93 1.14 -19.68
CA VAL A 172 2.34 2.25 -18.91
C VAL A 172 3.39 2.90 -18.01
N ILE A 173 4.05 2.08 -17.19
CA ILE A 173 5.15 2.51 -16.34
C ILE A 173 6.43 1.84 -16.85
N ALA A 174 7.22 2.58 -17.62
CA ALA A 174 8.42 2.05 -18.23
C ALA A 174 9.28 1.28 -17.22
N PHE A 175 9.80 0.11 -17.63
CA PHE A 175 10.61 -0.81 -16.81
C PHE A 175 11.76 -0.11 -16.06
N SER A 176 12.32 0.97 -16.66
CA SER A 176 13.34 1.79 -16.01
C SER A 176 12.91 2.38 -14.66
N ASN A 177 11.60 2.61 -14.44
CA ASN A 177 11.12 3.04 -13.12
C ASN A 177 11.38 1.97 -12.05
N GLY A 178 11.14 0.69 -12.37
CA GLY A 178 11.42 -0.42 -11.46
C GLY A 178 12.91 -0.56 -11.15
N THR A 179 13.78 -0.47 -12.18
CA THR A 179 15.24 -0.57 -11.98
C THR A 179 15.79 0.59 -11.16
N ASP A 180 15.28 1.80 -11.35
CA ASP A 180 15.72 2.98 -10.61
C ASP A 180 15.22 2.96 -9.16
N LEU A 181 13.98 2.51 -8.90
CA LEU A 181 13.49 2.27 -7.54
C LEU A 181 14.33 1.21 -6.82
N HIS A 182 14.71 0.13 -7.54
CA HIS A 182 15.60 -0.89 -6.98
C HIS A 182 16.95 -0.30 -6.58
N ALA A 183 17.58 0.43 -7.49
CA ALA A 183 18.87 1.06 -7.24
C ALA A 183 18.82 2.05 -6.05
N ALA A 184 17.73 2.78 -5.91
CA ALA A 184 17.54 3.73 -4.81
C ALA A 184 17.50 3.07 -3.43
N CYS A 185 16.93 1.87 -3.31
CA CYS A 185 16.77 1.18 -2.01
C CYS A 185 17.59 -0.12 -1.89
N ALA A 186 18.67 -0.26 -2.67
CA ALA A 186 19.47 -1.47 -2.74
C ALA A 186 19.97 -2.00 -1.39
N ALA A 187 20.25 -1.11 -0.41
CA ALA A 187 20.70 -1.50 0.93
C ALA A 187 19.66 -2.28 1.75
N TYR A 188 18.40 -2.28 1.34
CA TYR A 188 17.28 -2.87 2.07
C TYR A 188 16.52 -3.94 1.27
N HIS A 189 17.12 -4.51 0.21
CA HIS A 189 16.54 -5.62 -0.53
C HIS A 189 16.96 -6.96 0.07
N PRO A 190 16.06 -7.69 0.75
CA PRO A 190 16.40 -9.00 1.28
C PRO A 190 16.44 -10.08 0.21
N LEU A 191 15.72 -9.85 -0.91
CA LEU A 191 15.62 -10.76 -2.05
C LEU A 191 15.84 -9.99 -3.36
N PRO A 192 16.27 -10.68 -4.43
CA PRO A 192 16.37 -10.06 -5.75
C PRO A 192 15.02 -9.50 -6.22
N PRO A 193 15.01 -8.43 -7.00
CA PRO A 193 13.79 -7.94 -7.62
C PRO A 193 13.25 -8.97 -8.61
N ALA A 194 11.93 -9.05 -8.76
CA ALA A 194 11.30 -9.90 -9.77
C ALA A 194 11.06 -9.09 -11.05
N TRP A 195 11.99 -9.19 -11.97
CA TRP A 195 11.81 -8.70 -13.34
C TRP A 195 11.13 -9.80 -14.15
N ILE A 196 9.84 -9.63 -14.42
CA ILE A 196 9.01 -10.66 -15.06
C ILE A 196 9.04 -10.46 -16.56
N ASP A 197 9.78 -11.34 -17.23
CA ASP A 197 10.01 -11.23 -18.68
C ASP A 197 8.72 -11.38 -19.48
N GLY A 198 8.54 -10.50 -20.48
CA GLY A 198 7.35 -10.46 -21.31
C GLY A 198 6.08 -9.95 -20.62
N ALA A 199 6.10 -9.67 -19.31
CA ALA A 199 4.95 -9.14 -18.61
C ALA A 199 4.73 -7.66 -18.95
N THR A 200 3.46 -7.30 -19.14
CA THR A 200 2.98 -5.93 -19.35
C THR A 200 2.44 -5.33 -18.04
N HIS A 201 1.96 -4.09 -18.09
CA HIS A 201 1.42 -3.40 -16.90
C HIS A 201 0.27 -4.13 -16.22
N ASN A 202 -0.59 -4.77 -16.99
CA ASN A 202 -1.87 -5.29 -16.52
C ASN A 202 -1.97 -6.82 -16.50
N ASN A 203 -0.89 -7.56 -16.76
CA ASN A 203 -0.96 -9.03 -16.88
C ASN A 203 -0.07 -9.79 -15.88
N LEU A 204 0.60 -9.09 -14.93
CA LEU A 204 1.46 -9.75 -13.95
C LEU A 204 0.68 -10.75 -13.09
N GLU A 205 -0.49 -10.34 -12.59
CA GLU A 205 -1.31 -11.15 -11.69
C GLU A 205 -2.11 -12.24 -12.40
N SER A 206 -2.24 -12.15 -13.71
CA SER A 206 -3.01 -13.10 -14.56
C SER A 206 -2.10 -14.00 -15.39
N ALA A 207 -1.56 -13.51 -16.49
CA ALA A 207 -0.75 -14.31 -17.41
C ALA A 207 0.59 -14.76 -16.81
N HIS A 208 1.13 -14.02 -15.83
CA HIS A 208 2.39 -14.33 -15.14
C HIS A 208 2.17 -14.65 -13.64
N SER A 209 0.98 -15.12 -13.30
CA SER A 209 0.56 -15.39 -11.91
C SER A 209 1.50 -16.31 -11.14
N GLU A 210 2.12 -17.31 -11.79
CA GLU A 210 3.08 -18.19 -11.13
C GLU A 210 4.30 -17.44 -10.62
N ALA A 211 4.92 -16.60 -11.47
CA ALA A 211 6.08 -15.79 -11.07
C ALA A 211 5.72 -14.76 -10.00
N TYR A 212 4.56 -14.13 -10.15
CA TYR A 212 4.01 -13.18 -9.18
C TYR A 212 3.81 -13.83 -7.81
N LEU A 213 3.09 -14.94 -7.74
CA LEU A 213 2.80 -15.66 -6.50
C LEU A 213 4.07 -16.23 -5.86
N ARG A 214 4.97 -16.81 -6.65
CA ARG A 214 6.25 -17.34 -6.17
C ARG A 214 7.07 -16.24 -5.49
N THR A 215 7.18 -15.07 -6.11
CA THR A 215 7.91 -13.92 -5.56
C THR A 215 7.27 -13.42 -4.27
N PHE A 216 5.95 -13.26 -4.26
CA PHE A 216 5.23 -12.79 -3.09
C PHE A 216 5.37 -13.76 -1.91
N LYS A 217 5.16 -15.08 -2.16
CA LYS A 217 5.34 -16.12 -1.13
C LYS A 217 6.77 -16.17 -0.60
N ALA A 218 7.77 -16.06 -1.46
CA ALA A 218 9.17 -16.04 -1.05
C ALA A 218 9.48 -14.84 -0.13
N PHE A 219 8.94 -13.66 -0.47
CA PHE A 219 9.12 -12.48 0.36
C PHE A 219 8.43 -12.62 1.73
N LEU A 220 7.18 -13.07 1.77
CA LEU A 220 6.46 -13.31 3.03
C LEU A 220 7.16 -14.38 3.88
N ALA A 221 7.63 -15.47 3.27
CA ALA A 221 8.39 -16.50 3.97
C ALA A 221 9.69 -15.95 4.57
N HIS A 222 10.41 -15.11 3.80
CA HIS A 222 11.60 -14.42 4.32
C HIS A 222 11.25 -13.55 5.54
N LEU A 223 10.18 -12.76 5.45
CA LEU A 223 9.74 -11.93 6.57
C LEU A 223 9.39 -12.78 7.80
N LEU A 224 8.65 -13.85 7.64
CA LEU A 224 8.26 -14.73 8.75
C LEU A 224 9.48 -15.43 9.40
N ALA A 225 10.47 -15.84 8.60
CA ALA A 225 11.71 -16.43 9.09
C ALA A 225 12.63 -15.43 9.81
N ASN A 226 12.48 -14.13 9.54
CA ASN A 226 13.31 -13.07 10.13
C ASN A 226 12.40 -12.05 10.86
N PRO A 227 11.80 -12.41 11.99
CA PRO A 227 10.99 -11.48 12.76
C PRO A 227 11.83 -10.30 13.24
N PRO A 228 11.25 -9.08 13.35
CA PRO A 228 11.95 -7.96 13.96
C PRO A 228 12.33 -8.35 15.39
N ALA A 229 13.49 -7.87 15.85
CA ALA A 229 13.86 -8.01 17.25
C ALA A 229 12.74 -7.42 18.11
N ASP A 230 12.40 -8.09 19.22
CA ASP A 230 11.51 -7.52 20.23
C ASP A 230 12.23 -6.28 20.80
N GLU A 231 11.93 -5.13 20.26
CA GLU A 231 12.35 -3.89 20.89
C GLU A 231 11.55 -3.77 22.21
N PRO A 232 12.21 -3.51 23.34
CA PRO A 232 11.51 -3.23 24.59
C PRO A 232 10.54 -2.08 24.31
N GLU A 233 9.31 -2.18 24.79
CA GLU A 233 8.32 -1.11 24.70
C GLU A 233 9.03 0.18 25.18
N ASN A 234 9.22 1.14 24.27
CA ASN A 234 9.76 2.44 24.64
C ASN A 234 8.64 3.19 25.40
N PRO A 235 8.69 3.28 26.72
CA PRO A 235 7.64 3.91 27.51
C PRO A 235 7.51 5.41 27.24
N ASP A 236 8.55 6.02 26.64
CA ASP A 236 8.65 7.46 26.39
C ASP A 236 8.51 7.82 24.92
N GLY A 237 7.69 7.12 24.17
CA GLY A 237 7.46 7.22 22.73
C GLY A 237 7.41 8.63 22.12
N ASP A 238 8.53 9.34 22.17
CA ASP A 238 8.76 10.63 21.50
C ASP A 238 9.30 10.39 20.09
N GLY A 239 8.42 9.92 19.23
CA GLY A 239 8.65 9.80 17.82
C GLY A 239 7.53 10.48 17.04
N TRP A 240 7.55 10.35 15.74
CA TRP A 240 6.49 10.78 14.82
C TRP A 240 5.06 10.40 15.29
N TRP A 241 4.92 9.36 16.11
CA TRP A 241 3.70 8.98 16.83
C TRP A 241 3.14 10.04 17.77
N SER A 242 3.96 10.92 18.33
CA SER A 242 3.46 12.02 19.17
C SER A 242 2.66 13.01 18.32
N GLY A 243 3.09 13.26 17.10
CA GLY A 243 2.35 14.05 16.11
C GLY A 243 1.07 13.35 15.65
N LEU A 244 1.10 12.03 15.43
CA LEU A 244 -0.11 11.26 15.07
C LEU A 244 -1.07 11.14 16.25
N LYS A 245 -0.56 10.91 17.49
CA LYS A 245 -1.38 10.87 18.70
C LYS A 245 -2.06 12.20 18.99
N SER A 246 -1.38 13.34 18.80
CA SER A 246 -2.01 14.64 18.92
C SER A 246 -3.11 14.82 17.87
N TRP A 247 -2.94 14.24 16.71
CA TRP A 247 -3.88 14.29 15.62
C TRP A 247 -5.06 13.31 15.83
N THR A 248 -4.79 12.04 16.24
CA THR A 248 -5.86 11.06 16.56
C THR A 248 -6.69 11.50 17.77
N SER A 249 -6.10 12.18 18.75
CA SER A 249 -6.83 12.75 19.89
C SER A 249 -7.75 13.90 19.47
N SER A 250 -7.42 14.64 18.40
CA SER A 250 -8.27 15.69 17.84
C SER A 250 -9.47 15.16 17.06
N LEU A 251 -9.39 13.93 16.53
CA LEU A 251 -10.49 13.27 15.79
C LEU A 251 -11.46 12.49 16.69
N GLY A 252 -11.14 12.33 17.97
CA GLY A 252 -11.89 11.47 18.90
C GLY A 252 -11.78 9.98 18.51
N SER A 253 -12.23 9.07 19.39
CA SER A 253 -12.18 7.61 19.24
C SER A 253 -13.04 7.02 18.09
N ARG A 254 -13.35 7.81 17.07
CA ARG A 254 -14.27 7.46 15.94
C ARG A 254 -13.57 7.35 14.59
N SER A 255 -12.27 7.13 14.55
CA SER A 255 -11.54 6.99 13.27
C SER A 255 -11.94 5.76 12.46
N CYS A 256 -12.48 4.72 13.09
CA CYS A 256 -13.03 3.53 12.45
C CYS A 256 -14.49 3.34 12.89
N LEU A 257 -15.44 3.68 12.05
CA LEU A 257 -16.86 3.40 12.29
C LEU A 257 -17.26 2.16 11.48
N PRO A 258 -17.88 1.12 12.10
CA PRO A 258 -18.50 0.05 11.33
C PRO A 258 -19.58 0.65 10.43
N SER A 259 -19.68 0.19 9.18
CA SER A 259 -20.74 0.59 8.27
C SER A 259 -22.09 0.08 8.79
N VAL A 260 -23.10 0.93 8.73
CA VAL A 260 -24.49 0.49 8.86
C VAL A 260 -24.75 -0.51 7.69
N PRO A 261 -25.34 -1.68 7.93
CA PRO A 261 -25.60 -2.62 6.85
C PRO A 261 -26.44 -1.94 5.77
N VAL A 262 -25.93 -1.94 4.54
CA VAL A 262 -26.71 -1.51 3.37
C VAL A 262 -27.81 -2.54 3.18
N PRO A 263 -29.10 -2.17 3.11
CA PRO A 263 -30.15 -3.12 2.83
C PRO A 263 -29.88 -3.76 1.46
N VAL A 264 -29.82 -5.09 1.43
CA VAL A 264 -29.76 -5.86 0.20
C VAL A 264 -31.06 -5.58 -0.55
N VAL A 265 -30.97 -4.85 -1.65
CA VAL A 265 -32.10 -4.72 -2.58
C VAL A 265 -32.27 -6.10 -3.19
N ALA A 266 -33.29 -6.82 -2.75
CA ALA A 266 -33.70 -8.07 -3.38
C ALA A 266 -34.05 -7.75 -4.84
N SER A 267 -33.35 -8.39 -5.78
CA SER A 267 -33.70 -8.35 -7.19
C SER A 267 -35.11 -8.96 -7.34
N ALA A 268 -36.08 -8.12 -7.63
CA ALA A 268 -37.41 -8.59 -8.05
C ALA A 268 -37.21 -9.28 -9.40
N SER A 269 -37.27 -10.61 -9.37
CA SER A 269 -37.49 -11.41 -10.58
C SER A 269 -38.92 -11.20 -11.03
N GLY A 270 -39.11 -10.59 -12.17
CA GLY A 270 -40.32 -10.51 -12.95
C GLY A 270 -39.98 -10.76 -14.41
#